data_d87d55c94283f4bf789ddc450e2ce429
#
_entry.id   d87d55c94283f4bf789ddc450e2ce429
#
_cell.length_a   1.000
_cell.length_b   1.000
_cell.length_c   1.000
_cell.angle_alpha   90.00
_cell.angle_beta   90.00
_cell.angle_gamma   90.00
#
_symmetry.space_group_name_H-M   'P 1'
#
loop_
_entity.id
_entity.type
_entity.pdbx_description
1 polymer ?
#
loop_
_entity_poly.entity_id
_entity_poly.type
_entity_poly.pdbx_seq_one_letter_code
_entity_poly.pdbx_strand_id
1 'polypeptide(L)'
;LKKIALIRFGLVLSFCIFCFACASERAELKKNDVSSITFTFSGDIMAHDINFNMKDYSLIYKDVKEILDNDDLSFGNMEMPVCDDLPLSSFPSFNVHADYLKAAIEGGFDVFAFANNHTNDKGIKGIDGTVKSFANLKSEYGTKNRKIFCSGLKEKSGEEFKANLIEKKDWKILFLSVTEILNSHDTSKNRLYYSAPTVEGRKKLLETIKKMRAETPCDVFILALHLFEAEYGLKVSNEKKEWFRKLAEAGIDIVWAHHPHVVQEWEITEIEREEKNGFLEGRNNGAGSIDKTNVKKRRCVFMYSMGNFISGQRWGKYIKYENPGQYFQYTGDSVLMQVRLTKIGGILSDEIILTPILITAYSGNDAPVVKRFTKEWIDTLPEKEKKYFLKRFELMEKYLPINPVKTPPSL
;
A
#
# COMPACT_ATOMS: atom_id res chain seq x y z
N LEU A 1 32.99 1.66 -64.79
CA LEU A 1 33.11 2.39 -63.51
C LEU A 1 31.80 3.09 -63.10
N LYS A 2 31.01 3.72 -63.97
CA LYS A 2 29.73 4.39 -63.64
C LYS A 2 28.61 3.43 -63.25
N LYS A 3 28.54 2.19 -63.79
CA LYS A 3 27.51 1.18 -63.37
C LYS A 3 27.75 0.59 -61.97
N ILE A 4 29.03 0.47 -61.58
CA ILE A 4 29.37 -0.06 -60.24
C ILE A 4 29.05 0.96 -59.11
N ALA A 5 29.20 2.24 -59.38
CA ALA A 5 28.85 3.32 -58.46
C ALA A 5 27.35 3.44 -58.24
N LEU A 6 26.49 3.24 -59.24
CA LEU A 6 25.03 3.26 -59.11
C LEU A 6 24.50 2.08 -58.28
N ILE A 7 25.09 0.88 -58.42
CA ILE A 7 24.67 -0.31 -57.65
C ILE A 7 25.05 -0.16 -56.18
N ARG A 8 26.22 0.40 -55.85
CA ARG A 8 26.63 0.68 -54.47
C ARG A 8 25.78 1.75 -53.80
N PHE A 9 25.35 2.78 -54.52
CA PHE A 9 24.50 3.83 -54.00
C PHE A 9 23.07 3.33 -53.75
N GLY A 10 22.53 2.49 -54.63
CA GLY A 10 21.21 1.85 -54.44
C GLY A 10 21.18 0.87 -53.26
N LEU A 11 22.25 0.09 -53.04
CA LEU A 11 22.34 -0.84 -51.88
C LEU A 11 22.47 -0.11 -50.53
N VAL A 12 23.23 1.01 -50.47
CA VAL A 12 23.36 1.82 -49.27
C VAL A 12 22.03 2.52 -48.94
N LEU A 13 21.33 3.05 -49.94
CA LEU A 13 20.04 3.71 -49.75
C LEU A 13 18.96 2.70 -49.33
N SER A 14 18.94 1.49 -49.91
CA SER A 14 18.02 0.41 -49.53
C SER A 14 18.29 -0.09 -48.12
N PHE A 15 19.56 -0.19 -47.68
CA PHE A 15 19.93 -0.59 -46.34
C PHE A 15 19.56 0.48 -45.29
N CYS A 16 19.74 1.77 -45.62
CA CYS A 16 19.30 2.88 -44.76
C CYS A 16 17.78 2.94 -44.65
N ILE A 17 17.01 2.75 -45.71
CA ILE A 17 15.55 2.72 -45.71
C ILE A 17 15.07 1.52 -44.89
N PHE A 18 15.68 0.35 -44.98
CA PHE A 18 15.35 -0.83 -44.18
C PHE A 18 15.68 -0.64 -42.69
N CYS A 19 16.81 0.01 -42.37
CA CYS A 19 17.13 0.35 -40.99
C CYS A 19 16.18 1.41 -40.40
N PHE A 20 15.73 2.38 -41.18
CA PHE A 20 14.75 3.37 -40.75
C PHE A 20 13.36 2.75 -40.58
N ALA A 21 12.93 1.86 -41.45
CA ALA A 21 11.67 1.12 -41.33
C ALA A 21 11.69 0.20 -40.10
N CYS A 22 12.77 -0.58 -39.89
CA CYS A 22 12.93 -1.38 -38.66
C CYS A 22 13.01 -0.55 -37.36
N ALA A 23 13.61 0.66 -37.44
CA ALA A 23 13.66 1.56 -36.28
C ALA A 23 12.29 2.20 -36.00
N SER A 24 11.50 2.54 -37.02
CA SER A 24 10.13 3.05 -36.89
C SER A 24 9.18 1.96 -36.43
N GLU A 25 9.23 0.74 -36.96
CA GLU A 25 8.44 -0.40 -36.43
C GLU A 25 8.79 -0.75 -34.97
N ARG A 26 10.09 -0.73 -34.60
CA ARG A 26 10.48 -0.91 -33.19
C ARG A 26 10.02 0.24 -32.29
N ALA A 27 9.97 1.47 -32.83
CA ALA A 27 9.45 2.61 -32.08
C ALA A 27 7.91 2.55 -31.93
N GLU A 28 7.20 2.12 -33.00
CA GLU A 28 5.74 1.89 -32.94
C GLU A 28 5.36 0.70 -32.06
N LEU A 29 6.09 -0.43 -32.13
CA LEU A 29 5.89 -1.59 -31.25
C LEU A 29 6.09 -1.21 -29.76
N LYS A 30 7.09 -0.37 -29.45
CA LYS A 30 7.29 0.13 -28.08
C LYS A 30 6.20 1.11 -27.63
N LYS A 31 5.60 1.86 -28.53
CA LYS A 31 4.56 2.84 -28.20
C LYS A 31 3.20 2.19 -27.94
N ASN A 32 2.96 1.00 -28.45
CA ASN A 32 1.72 0.23 -28.26
C ASN A 32 1.80 -0.81 -27.13
N ASP A 33 2.95 -0.95 -26.45
CA ASP A 33 3.09 -1.84 -25.32
C ASP A 33 2.57 -1.14 -24.05
N VAL A 34 1.29 -1.36 -23.74
CA VAL A 34 0.62 -0.81 -22.57
C VAL A 34 0.51 -1.89 -21.50
N SER A 35 1.11 -1.64 -20.35
CA SER A 35 1.03 -2.52 -19.18
C SER A 35 0.41 -1.76 -18.01
N SER A 36 -0.56 -2.38 -17.34
CA SER A 36 -1.22 -1.80 -16.17
C SER A 36 -1.11 -2.71 -14.96
N ILE A 37 -1.02 -2.08 -13.79
CA ILE A 37 -1.06 -2.75 -12.49
C ILE A 37 -2.07 -2.06 -11.59
N THR A 38 -2.81 -2.85 -10.82
CA THR A 38 -3.78 -2.38 -9.84
C THR A 38 -3.38 -2.84 -8.45
N PHE A 39 -3.23 -1.91 -7.54
CA PHE A 39 -3.01 -2.15 -6.12
C PHE A 39 -4.28 -1.83 -5.34
N THR A 40 -4.61 -2.63 -4.32
CA THR A 40 -5.65 -2.30 -3.35
C THR A 40 -5.02 -2.08 -1.97
N PHE A 41 -5.20 -0.90 -1.41
CA PHE A 41 -4.73 -0.53 -0.08
C PHE A 41 -5.89 -0.53 0.90
N SER A 42 -5.73 -1.19 2.03
CA SER A 42 -6.73 -1.20 3.11
C SER A 42 -6.32 -0.32 4.29
N GLY A 43 -7.18 -0.24 5.29
CA GLY A 43 -6.85 0.31 6.61
C GLY A 43 -6.25 -0.75 7.55
N ASP A 44 -6.30 -0.45 8.85
CA ASP A 44 -5.70 -1.26 9.91
C ASP A 44 -6.49 -2.55 10.15
N ILE A 45 -5.79 -3.69 10.15
CA ILE A 45 -6.34 -5.00 10.50
C ILE A 45 -6.00 -5.23 11.97
N MET A 46 -7.01 -5.11 12.83
CA MET A 46 -6.87 -5.28 14.28
C MET A 46 -7.74 -6.43 14.78
N ALA A 47 -7.34 -7.06 15.88
CA ALA A 47 -8.10 -8.12 16.51
C ALA A 47 -8.33 -7.83 17.99
N HIS A 48 -9.46 -7.21 18.32
CA HIS A 48 -9.97 -7.19 19.69
C HIS A 48 -10.54 -8.56 20.06
N ASP A 49 -10.90 -8.75 21.32
CA ASP A 49 -11.50 -9.99 21.84
C ASP A 49 -12.67 -10.48 21.00
N ILE A 50 -13.54 -9.57 20.57
CA ILE A 50 -14.68 -9.92 19.72
C ILE A 50 -14.25 -10.46 18.34
N ASN A 51 -13.11 -10.01 17.80
CA ASN A 51 -12.62 -10.44 16.51
C ASN A 51 -11.94 -11.82 16.63
N PHE A 52 -11.01 -12.01 17.59
CA PHE A 52 -10.28 -13.28 17.69
C PHE A 52 -11.09 -14.41 18.35
N ASN A 53 -12.22 -14.12 19.00
CA ASN A 53 -13.13 -15.13 19.49
C ASN A 53 -14.12 -15.66 18.43
N MET A 54 -14.05 -15.15 17.19
CA MET A 54 -14.82 -15.68 16.06
C MET A 54 -14.46 -17.15 15.80
N LYS A 55 -15.46 -17.94 15.43
CA LYS A 55 -15.25 -19.35 15.04
C LYS A 55 -14.64 -19.49 13.62
N ASP A 56 -14.90 -18.51 12.79
CA ASP A 56 -14.48 -18.52 11.39
C ASP A 56 -14.04 -17.12 10.96
N TYR A 57 -12.75 -16.89 10.89
CA TYR A 57 -12.16 -15.60 10.47
C TYR A 57 -12.38 -15.29 9.00
N SER A 58 -12.69 -16.28 8.15
CA SER A 58 -12.93 -16.05 6.72
C SER A 58 -14.13 -15.14 6.48
N LEU A 59 -15.09 -15.14 7.42
CA LEU A 59 -16.27 -14.28 7.36
C LEU A 59 -15.94 -12.79 7.37
N ILE A 60 -14.81 -12.39 7.97
CA ILE A 60 -14.34 -10.99 7.97
C ILE A 60 -14.20 -10.47 6.54
N TYR A 61 -13.69 -11.30 5.63
CA TYR A 61 -13.26 -10.90 4.29
C TYR A 61 -14.30 -11.19 3.20
N LYS A 62 -15.31 -12.00 3.52
CA LYS A 62 -16.25 -12.59 2.54
C LYS A 62 -16.84 -11.59 1.55
N ASP A 63 -17.25 -10.40 2.02
CA ASP A 63 -17.97 -9.42 1.19
C ASP A 63 -17.03 -8.56 0.31
N VAL A 64 -15.73 -8.55 0.62
CA VAL A 64 -14.72 -7.78 -0.10
C VAL A 64 -13.70 -8.66 -0.83
N LYS A 65 -13.78 -9.98 -0.65
CA LYS A 65 -12.82 -10.93 -1.23
C LYS A 65 -12.72 -10.80 -2.75
N GLU A 66 -13.84 -10.65 -3.45
CA GLU A 66 -13.86 -10.48 -4.90
C GLU A 66 -13.04 -9.24 -5.34
N ILE A 67 -13.07 -8.15 -4.56
CA ILE A 67 -12.29 -6.93 -4.85
C ILE A 67 -10.80 -7.22 -4.73
N LEU A 68 -10.40 -7.93 -3.66
CA LEU A 68 -9.02 -8.27 -3.36
C LEU A 68 -8.46 -9.36 -4.28
N ASP A 69 -9.30 -10.28 -4.77
CA ASP A 69 -8.89 -11.31 -5.73
C ASP A 69 -8.72 -10.78 -7.17
N ASN A 70 -9.38 -9.65 -7.50
CA ASN A 70 -9.38 -9.08 -8.86
C ASN A 70 -8.35 -7.96 -9.08
N ASP A 71 -7.55 -7.65 -8.08
CA ASP A 71 -6.39 -6.75 -8.23
C ASP A 71 -5.10 -7.54 -8.52
N ASP A 72 -4.00 -6.81 -8.61
CA ASP A 72 -2.69 -7.44 -8.78
C ASP A 72 -1.98 -7.69 -7.46
N LEU A 73 -2.11 -6.77 -6.49
CA LEU A 73 -1.56 -6.87 -5.14
C LEU A 73 -2.43 -6.11 -4.15
N SER A 74 -2.86 -6.79 -3.09
CA SER A 74 -3.59 -6.21 -1.98
C SER A 74 -2.70 -6.01 -0.75
N PHE A 75 -2.77 -4.81 -0.16
CA PHE A 75 -1.94 -4.35 0.95
C PHE A 75 -2.75 -4.20 2.24
N GLY A 76 -2.30 -4.81 3.35
CA GLY A 76 -2.90 -4.73 4.67
C GLY A 76 -1.90 -4.36 5.77
N ASN A 77 -2.28 -3.47 6.70
CA ASN A 77 -1.51 -3.20 7.91
C ASN A 77 -1.97 -4.15 9.03
N MET A 78 -1.13 -5.13 9.38
CA MET A 78 -1.38 -6.07 10.48
C MET A 78 -0.94 -5.42 11.79
N GLU A 79 -1.90 -4.82 12.51
CA GLU A 79 -1.60 -3.95 13.65
C GLU A 79 -1.61 -4.71 14.97
N MET A 80 -0.83 -5.79 15.02
CA MET A 80 -0.62 -6.60 16.21
C MET A 80 0.45 -7.67 16.00
N PRO A 81 1.03 -8.23 17.07
CA PRO A 81 1.84 -9.44 17.00
C PRO A 81 1.02 -10.66 16.58
N VAL A 82 1.68 -11.58 15.86
CA VAL A 82 1.13 -12.88 15.44
C VAL A 82 2.01 -13.98 16.04
N CYS A 83 1.65 -14.47 17.24
CA CYS A 83 2.48 -15.41 17.98
C CYS A 83 1.66 -16.54 18.60
N ASP A 84 1.79 -17.75 18.04
CA ASP A 84 1.09 -18.95 18.53
C ASP A 84 1.56 -19.41 19.91
N ASP A 85 2.81 -19.07 20.28
CA ASP A 85 3.43 -19.44 21.56
C ASP A 85 3.00 -18.51 22.72
N LEU A 86 2.07 -17.58 22.47
CA LEU A 86 1.48 -16.66 23.45
C LEU A 86 -0.04 -16.75 23.42
N PRO A 87 -0.73 -16.48 24.55
CA PRO A 87 -2.19 -16.46 24.57
C PRO A 87 -2.74 -15.32 23.70
N LEU A 88 -3.92 -15.54 23.12
CA LEU A 88 -4.70 -14.48 22.49
C LEU A 88 -4.93 -13.34 23.48
N SER A 89 -4.81 -12.11 23.03
CA SER A 89 -5.05 -10.93 23.87
C SER A 89 -5.48 -9.72 23.06
N SER A 90 -6.33 -8.90 23.68
CA SER A 90 -6.91 -7.68 23.14
C SER A 90 -6.17 -6.43 23.65
N PHE A 91 -6.72 -5.25 23.32
CA PHE A 91 -6.25 -3.97 23.86
C PHE A 91 -6.09 -4.02 25.38
N PRO A 92 -5.04 -3.41 25.97
CA PRO A 92 -4.04 -2.56 25.33
C PRO A 92 -2.80 -3.30 24.78
N SER A 93 -2.71 -4.60 24.90
CA SER A 93 -1.54 -5.38 24.48
C SER A 93 -2.00 -6.59 23.67
N PHE A 94 -2.01 -6.43 22.36
CA PHE A 94 -2.55 -7.41 21.41
C PHE A 94 -1.66 -8.64 21.21
N ASN A 95 -2.28 -9.75 20.86
CA ASN A 95 -1.67 -10.91 20.24
C ASN A 95 -2.73 -11.78 19.58
N VAL A 96 -2.45 -12.25 18.37
CA VAL A 96 -3.25 -13.26 17.67
C VAL A 96 -2.42 -14.47 17.28
N HIS A 97 -3.07 -15.54 16.85
CA HIS A 97 -2.42 -16.71 16.29
C HIS A 97 -2.32 -16.62 14.76
N ALA A 98 -1.49 -17.46 14.17
CA ALA A 98 -1.23 -17.51 12.74
C ALA A 98 -2.50 -17.68 11.89
N ASP A 99 -3.54 -18.34 12.41
CA ASP A 99 -4.81 -18.52 11.72
C ASP A 99 -5.53 -17.19 11.40
N TYR A 100 -5.35 -16.16 12.24
CA TYR A 100 -5.90 -14.84 11.96
C TYR A 100 -5.22 -14.18 10.75
N LEU A 101 -3.88 -14.25 10.68
CA LEU A 101 -3.10 -13.78 9.53
C LEU A 101 -3.39 -14.64 8.29
N LYS A 102 -3.52 -15.95 8.46
CA LYS A 102 -3.89 -16.88 7.38
C LYS A 102 -5.23 -16.51 6.76
N ALA A 103 -6.23 -16.19 7.57
CA ALA A 103 -7.52 -15.74 7.08
C ALA A 103 -7.42 -14.44 6.25
N ALA A 104 -6.55 -13.50 6.60
CA ALA A 104 -6.29 -12.31 5.80
C ALA A 104 -5.67 -12.66 4.43
N ILE A 105 -4.70 -13.58 4.41
CA ILE A 105 -4.09 -14.07 3.16
C ILE A 105 -5.16 -14.76 2.28
N GLU A 106 -5.96 -15.64 2.85
CA GLU A 106 -7.05 -16.35 2.14
C GLU A 106 -8.18 -15.39 1.72
N GLY A 107 -8.35 -14.30 2.46
CA GLY A 107 -9.24 -13.19 2.15
C GLY A 107 -8.81 -12.34 0.96
N GLY A 108 -7.57 -12.51 0.47
CA GLY A 108 -7.05 -11.84 -0.72
C GLY A 108 -5.81 -10.98 -0.52
N PHE A 109 -5.36 -10.73 0.72
CA PHE A 109 -4.18 -9.91 0.97
C PHE A 109 -2.87 -10.61 0.60
N ASP A 110 -1.95 -9.87 -0.04
CA ASP A 110 -0.65 -10.38 -0.49
C ASP A 110 0.53 -9.71 0.21
N VAL A 111 0.39 -8.45 0.64
CA VAL A 111 1.49 -7.63 1.16
C VAL A 111 1.10 -7.06 2.52
N PHE A 112 1.93 -7.32 3.53
CA PHE A 112 1.64 -6.93 4.91
C PHE A 112 2.65 -5.92 5.46
N ALA A 113 2.13 -4.80 6.00
CA ALA A 113 2.88 -3.90 6.85
C ALA A 113 2.82 -4.41 8.29
N PHE A 114 3.99 -4.55 8.94
CA PHE A 114 4.10 -4.94 10.35
C PHE A 114 4.78 -3.88 11.22
N ALA A 115 5.21 -2.75 10.67
CA ALA A 115 5.75 -1.66 11.47
C ALA A 115 4.62 -0.73 11.92
N ASN A 116 4.16 -0.90 13.15
CA ASN A 116 3.13 -0.08 13.80
C ASN A 116 3.38 -0.02 15.33
N ASN A 117 2.55 0.74 16.06
CA ASN A 117 2.70 0.93 17.50
C ASN A 117 2.45 -0.34 18.33
N HIS A 118 1.65 -1.29 17.80
CA HIS A 118 1.33 -2.55 18.48
C HIS A 118 2.27 -3.71 18.15
N THR A 119 3.16 -3.57 17.18
CA THR A 119 4.04 -4.66 16.73
C THR A 119 4.86 -5.28 17.86
N ASN A 120 5.25 -4.48 18.86
CA ASN A 120 6.04 -4.96 19.99
C ASN A 120 5.26 -5.05 21.31
N ASP A 121 3.95 -5.17 21.27
CA ASP A 121 3.11 -5.33 22.47
C ASP A 121 3.50 -6.56 23.33
N LYS A 122 4.10 -7.56 22.72
CA LYS A 122 4.61 -8.77 23.38
C LYS A 122 6.16 -8.85 23.40
N GLY A 123 6.82 -7.70 23.23
CA GLY A 123 8.27 -7.60 23.23
C GLY A 123 8.94 -8.49 22.16
N ILE A 124 10.16 -8.92 22.41
CA ILE A 124 10.94 -9.76 21.49
C ILE A 124 10.20 -11.06 21.16
N LYS A 125 9.55 -11.70 22.13
CA LYS A 125 8.83 -12.97 21.90
C LYS A 125 7.69 -12.83 20.92
N GLY A 126 6.94 -11.72 20.98
CA GLY A 126 5.86 -11.43 20.02
C GLY A 126 6.40 -11.21 18.61
N ILE A 127 7.51 -10.47 18.49
CA ILE A 127 8.16 -10.21 17.20
C ILE A 127 8.71 -11.50 16.60
N ASP A 128 9.42 -12.32 17.38
CA ASP A 128 9.95 -13.62 16.91
C ASP A 128 8.83 -14.56 16.46
N GLY A 129 7.71 -14.59 17.23
CA GLY A 129 6.51 -15.31 16.83
C GLY A 129 5.94 -14.83 15.51
N THR A 130 5.85 -13.50 15.32
CA THR A 130 5.34 -12.91 14.07
C THR A 130 6.23 -13.25 12.87
N VAL A 131 7.55 -13.14 13.02
CA VAL A 131 8.53 -13.53 11.99
C VAL A 131 8.37 -15.01 11.63
N LYS A 132 8.30 -15.89 12.65
CA LYS A 132 8.11 -17.35 12.47
C LYS A 132 6.79 -17.67 11.78
N SER A 133 5.68 -17.12 12.26
CA SER A 133 4.34 -17.35 11.69
C SER A 133 4.27 -16.90 10.23
N PHE A 134 4.80 -15.71 9.92
CA PHE A 134 4.84 -15.23 8.54
C PHE A 134 5.74 -16.11 7.64
N ALA A 135 6.91 -16.53 8.11
CA ALA A 135 7.82 -17.40 7.35
C ALA A 135 7.16 -18.75 7.03
N ASN A 136 6.46 -19.37 8.00
CA ASN A 136 5.73 -20.62 7.81
C ASN A 136 4.63 -20.47 6.74
N LEU A 137 3.80 -19.42 6.86
CA LEU A 137 2.74 -19.13 5.88
C LEU A 137 3.32 -18.83 4.50
N LYS A 138 4.40 -18.05 4.42
CA LYS A 138 5.10 -17.79 3.16
C LYS A 138 5.59 -19.07 2.48
N SER A 139 6.10 -20.01 3.25
CA SER A 139 6.50 -21.33 2.74
C SER A 139 5.27 -22.13 2.28
N GLU A 140 4.18 -22.18 3.09
CA GLU A 140 2.94 -22.88 2.75
C GLU A 140 2.34 -22.34 1.44
N TYR A 141 2.19 -21.02 1.30
CA TYR A 141 1.60 -20.40 0.10
C TYR A 141 2.54 -20.44 -1.10
N GLY A 142 3.86 -20.45 -0.89
CA GLY A 142 4.85 -20.67 -1.94
C GLY A 142 4.66 -22.02 -2.66
N THR A 143 4.32 -23.08 -1.93
CA THR A 143 3.98 -24.39 -2.52
C THR A 143 2.69 -24.36 -3.34
N LYS A 144 1.79 -23.43 -3.06
CA LYS A 144 0.53 -23.17 -3.80
C LYS A 144 0.71 -22.15 -4.93
N ASN A 145 1.94 -21.81 -5.29
CA ASN A 145 2.30 -20.82 -6.30
C ASN A 145 1.75 -19.40 -6.01
N ARG A 146 1.53 -19.07 -4.73
CA ARG A 146 1.12 -17.73 -4.28
C ARG A 146 2.25 -17.09 -3.48
N LYS A 147 2.70 -15.93 -3.91
CA LYS A 147 3.73 -15.15 -3.22
C LYS A 147 3.09 -14.15 -2.26
N ILE A 148 3.52 -14.17 -1.01
CA ILE A 148 3.16 -13.16 -0.01
C ILE A 148 4.41 -12.43 0.49
N PHE A 149 4.24 -11.17 0.91
CA PHE A 149 5.33 -10.29 1.28
C PHE A 149 5.02 -9.56 2.58
N CYS A 150 6.06 -9.22 3.33
CA CYS A 150 5.91 -8.34 4.49
C CYS A 150 7.10 -7.42 4.65
N SER A 151 6.91 -6.31 5.36
CA SER A 151 7.98 -5.39 5.74
C SER A 151 7.70 -4.81 7.13
N GLY A 152 8.74 -4.29 7.79
CA GLY A 152 8.62 -3.61 9.08
C GLY A 152 9.34 -4.31 10.23
N LEU A 153 9.76 -5.57 10.05
CA LEU A 153 10.44 -6.37 11.06
C LEU A 153 11.88 -6.66 10.65
N LYS A 154 12.76 -6.79 11.64
CA LYS A 154 14.14 -7.24 11.52
C LYS A 154 14.28 -8.66 12.09
N GLU A 155 15.01 -9.50 11.41
CA GLU A 155 15.36 -10.83 11.94
C GLU A 155 16.28 -10.75 13.15
N LYS A 156 17.18 -9.75 13.14
CA LYS A 156 18.12 -9.49 14.24
C LYS A 156 18.18 -8.01 14.57
N SER A 157 18.47 -7.70 15.84
CA SER A 157 18.77 -6.33 16.26
C SER A 157 19.99 -5.78 15.51
N GLY A 158 19.94 -4.49 15.15
CA GLY A 158 21.05 -3.82 14.45
C GLY A 158 21.04 -3.94 12.93
N GLU A 159 20.15 -4.73 12.34
CA GLU A 159 19.99 -4.76 10.89
C GLU A 159 19.47 -3.41 10.37
N GLU A 160 19.93 -3.03 9.18
CA GLU A 160 19.39 -1.89 8.46
C GLU A 160 17.97 -2.17 7.94
N PHE A 161 17.22 -1.12 7.62
CA PHE A 161 15.95 -1.27 6.92
C PHE A 161 16.20 -1.84 5.52
N LYS A 162 15.35 -2.75 5.10
CA LYS A 162 15.39 -3.36 3.76
C LYS A 162 14.01 -3.27 3.12
N ALA A 163 13.94 -2.65 1.95
CA ALA A 163 12.73 -2.70 1.15
C ALA A 163 12.63 -4.05 0.43
N ASN A 164 11.41 -4.58 0.32
CA ASN A 164 11.17 -5.78 -0.49
C ASN A 164 11.02 -5.37 -1.95
N LEU A 165 11.78 -6.00 -2.83
CA LEU A 165 11.53 -5.93 -4.28
C LEU A 165 10.49 -6.99 -4.64
N ILE A 166 9.32 -6.53 -5.06
CA ILE A 166 8.20 -7.36 -5.51
C ILE A 166 8.13 -7.26 -7.04
N GLU A 167 8.19 -8.40 -7.69
CA GLU A 167 7.99 -8.50 -9.13
C GLU A 167 6.63 -9.10 -9.42
N LYS A 168 5.78 -8.35 -10.12
CA LYS A 168 4.44 -8.75 -10.55
C LYS A 168 4.19 -8.33 -11.98
N LYS A 169 3.85 -9.28 -12.87
CA LYS A 169 3.83 -9.03 -14.31
C LYS A 169 5.22 -8.50 -14.77
N ASP A 170 5.25 -7.38 -15.47
CA ASP A 170 6.47 -6.65 -15.88
C ASP A 170 6.84 -5.49 -14.93
N TRP A 171 6.23 -5.42 -13.73
CA TRP A 171 6.43 -4.35 -12.76
C TRP A 171 7.41 -4.74 -11.67
N LYS A 172 8.25 -3.78 -11.29
CA LYS A 172 9.14 -3.83 -10.13
C LYS A 172 8.69 -2.85 -9.08
N ILE A 173 8.25 -3.34 -7.94
CA ILE A 173 7.71 -2.57 -6.84
C ILE A 173 8.63 -2.70 -5.64
N LEU A 174 9.14 -1.59 -5.11
CA LEU A 174 9.75 -1.57 -3.79
C LEU A 174 8.67 -1.35 -2.73
N PHE A 175 8.71 -2.13 -1.66
CA PHE A 175 7.82 -1.98 -0.52
C PHE A 175 8.60 -1.88 0.79
N LEU A 176 8.33 -0.82 1.55
CA LEU A 176 8.90 -0.55 2.87
C LEU A 176 7.78 -0.22 3.85
N SER A 177 7.81 -0.78 5.06
CA SER A 177 6.92 -0.41 6.16
C SER A 177 7.76 0.16 7.30
N VAL A 178 7.39 1.33 7.81
CA VAL A 178 8.08 2.06 8.89
C VAL A 178 7.06 2.58 9.90
N THR A 179 7.41 2.58 11.18
CA THR A 179 6.62 3.25 12.21
C THR A 179 7.39 4.41 12.84
N GLU A 180 6.70 5.51 13.13
CA GLU A 180 7.19 6.65 13.93
C GLU A 180 6.72 6.59 15.39
N ILE A 181 5.84 5.63 15.73
CA ILE A 181 5.25 5.50 17.06
C ILE A 181 5.34 4.06 17.57
N LEU A 182 5.57 3.89 18.86
CA LEU A 182 5.61 2.62 19.56
C LEU A 182 4.90 2.75 20.90
N ASN A 183 4.16 1.71 21.29
CA ASN A 183 3.56 1.62 22.64
C ASN A 183 4.62 1.24 23.69
N SER A 184 5.66 0.50 23.31
CA SER A 184 6.78 0.16 24.16
C SER A 184 8.11 0.59 23.55
N HIS A 185 8.95 1.25 24.36
CA HIS A 185 10.28 1.71 23.97
C HIS A 185 11.40 0.84 24.58
N ASP A 186 11.10 -0.38 24.97
CA ASP A 186 12.08 -1.36 25.44
C ASP A 186 13.05 -1.81 24.33
N THR A 187 13.88 -2.79 24.60
CA THR A 187 14.89 -3.29 23.65
C THR A 187 14.29 -3.90 22.39
N SER A 188 13.02 -4.30 22.42
CA SER A 188 12.32 -4.89 21.27
C SER A 188 12.18 -3.91 20.10
N LYS A 189 12.17 -2.60 20.36
CA LYS A 189 12.18 -1.57 19.30
C LYS A 189 13.30 -1.74 18.28
N ASN A 190 14.45 -2.32 18.69
CA ASN A 190 15.59 -2.55 17.80
C ASN A 190 15.34 -3.66 16.76
N ARG A 191 14.24 -4.38 16.90
CA ARG A 191 13.75 -5.41 15.96
C ARG A 191 12.71 -4.87 14.96
N LEU A 192 12.39 -3.57 15.01
CA LEU A 192 11.41 -2.92 14.16
C LEU A 192 12.07 -1.93 13.21
N TYR A 193 11.39 -1.64 12.11
CA TYR A 193 11.70 -0.49 11.27
C TYR A 193 11.08 0.77 11.90
N TYR A 194 11.67 1.15 13.02
CA TYR A 194 11.27 2.33 13.78
C TYR A 194 12.14 3.53 13.40
N SER A 195 11.49 4.64 13.04
CA SER A 195 12.11 5.94 12.80
C SER A 195 11.53 6.93 13.80
N ALA A 196 12.35 7.46 14.70
CA ALA A 196 11.88 8.43 15.68
C ALA A 196 11.26 9.66 14.99
N PRO A 197 10.12 10.21 15.47
CA PRO A 197 9.46 11.39 14.90
C PRO A 197 10.18 12.70 15.27
N THR A 198 11.50 12.70 15.14
CA THR A 198 12.39 13.84 15.40
C THR A 198 13.01 14.32 14.09
N VAL A 199 13.52 15.54 14.07
CA VAL A 199 14.22 16.06 12.88
C VAL A 199 15.32 15.13 12.43
N GLU A 200 16.13 14.61 13.36
CA GLU A 200 17.24 13.69 13.05
C GLU A 200 16.73 12.31 12.56
N GLY A 201 15.70 11.74 13.21
CA GLY A 201 15.12 10.47 12.81
C GLY A 201 14.49 10.54 11.41
N ARG A 202 13.72 11.59 11.13
CA ARG A 202 13.12 11.84 9.82
C ARG A 202 14.19 12.07 8.74
N LYS A 203 15.24 12.85 9.04
CA LYS A 203 16.38 13.05 8.14
C LYS A 203 17.03 11.71 7.77
N LYS A 204 17.31 10.85 8.75
CA LYS A 204 17.90 9.53 8.53
C LYS A 204 17.00 8.62 7.70
N LEU A 205 15.66 8.70 7.90
CA LEU A 205 14.72 7.97 7.06
C LEU A 205 14.76 8.43 5.61
N LEU A 206 14.79 9.75 5.35
CA LEU A 206 14.93 10.30 3.98
C LEU A 206 16.23 9.83 3.30
N GLU A 207 17.35 9.84 4.02
CA GLU A 207 18.64 9.34 3.50
C GLU A 207 18.56 7.85 3.16
N THR A 208 17.91 7.06 4.03
CA THR A 208 17.67 5.63 3.81
C THR A 208 16.84 5.37 2.56
N ILE A 209 15.74 6.11 2.38
CA ILE A 209 14.87 6.02 1.19
C ILE A 209 15.64 6.38 -0.09
N LYS A 210 16.40 7.48 -0.08
CA LYS A 210 17.23 7.91 -1.21
C LYS A 210 18.25 6.83 -1.59
N LYS A 211 18.92 6.23 -0.60
CA LYS A 211 19.87 5.12 -0.81
C LYS A 211 19.17 3.93 -1.46
N MET A 212 18.04 3.46 -0.90
CA MET A 212 17.28 2.32 -1.44
C MET A 212 16.83 2.57 -2.88
N ARG A 213 16.29 3.77 -3.18
CA ARG A 213 15.86 4.14 -4.53
C ARG A 213 17.01 4.15 -5.53
N ALA A 214 18.20 4.60 -5.11
CA ALA A 214 19.39 4.65 -5.95
C ALA A 214 19.99 3.27 -6.21
N GLU A 215 19.94 2.37 -5.22
CA GLU A 215 20.55 1.04 -5.28
C GLU A 215 19.66 0.00 -5.96
N THR A 216 18.32 0.21 -5.95
CA THR A 216 17.35 -0.78 -6.46
C THR A 216 16.44 -0.16 -7.51
N PRO A 217 16.69 -0.38 -8.80
CA PRO A 217 15.80 0.08 -9.86
C PRO A 217 14.40 -0.50 -9.71
N CYS A 218 13.40 0.38 -9.64
CA CYS A 218 11.99 -0.01 -9.53
C CYS A 218 11.08 0.98 -10.28
N ASP A 219 9.91 0.51 -10.66
CA ASP A 219 8.87 1.33 -11.29
C ASP A 219 8.14 2.19 -10.24
N VAL A 220 7.87 1.60 -9.07
CA VAL A 220 7.10 2.21 -7.98
C VAL A 220 7.75 1.88 -6.64
N PHE A 221 7.89 2.89 -5.78
CA PHE A 221 8.30 2.70 -4.38
C PHE A 221 7.16 3.07 -3.45
N ILE A 222 6.65 2.08 -2.70
CA ILE A 222 5.53 2.18 -1.77
C ILE A 222 6.06 2.21 -0.35
N LEU A 223 5.65 3.21 0.44
CA LEU A 223 5.91 3.31 1.86
C LEU A 223 4.61 3.16 2.65
N ALA A 224 4.53 2.11 3.47
CA ALA A 224 3.56 2.04 4.55
C ALA A 224 4.13 2.81 5.76
N LEU A 225 3.45 3.84 6.23
CA LEU A 225 3.92 4.68 7.33
C LEU A 225 2.91 4.74 8.46
N HIS A 226 3.27 4.13 9.60
CA HIS A 226 2.48 4.26 10.83
C HIS A 226 2.96 5.51 11.57
N LEU A 227 2.18 6.60 11.47
CA LEU A 227 2.65 7.94 11.75
C LEU A 227 2.47 8.32 13.24
N PHE A 228 3.41 9.12 13.77
CA PHE A 228 3.23 9.75 15.08
C PHE A 228 2.26 10.93 14.98
N GLU A 229 0.99 10.66 15.26
CA GLU A 229 -0.10 11.64 15.32
C GLU A 229 -1.16 11.23 16.35
N ALA A 230 -2.17 12.06 16.53
CA ALA A 230 -3.29 11.72 17.42
C ALA A 230 -4.26 10.73 16.75
N GLU A 231 -4.72 9.74 17.50
CA GLU A 231 -5.82 8.86 17.09
C GLU A 231 -7.12 9.65 16.88
N TYR A 232 -7.97 9.13 15.99
CA TYR A 232 -9.32 9.63 15.69
C TYR A 232 -9.39 11.03 15.08
N GLY A 233 -8.27 11.60 14.65
CA GLY A 233 -8.21 12.88 13.98
C GLY A 233 -8.69 12.77 12.52
N LEU A 234 -9.81 13.46 12.17
CA LEU A 234 -10.37 13.44 10.80
C LEU A 234 -9.65 14.41 9.84
N LYS A 235 -8.89 15.36 10.37
CA LYS A 235 -8.22 16.40 9.57
C LYS A 235 -6.74 16.10 9.44
N VAL A 236 -6.22 16.25 8.23
CA VAL A 236 -4.79 16.17 7.96
C VAL A 236 -4.12 17.50 8.28
N SER A 237 -3.05 17.47 9.07
CA SER A 237 -2.27 18.67 9.39
C SER A 237 -1.37 19.07 8.21
N ASN A 238 -1.04 20.37 8.14
CA ASN A 238 -0.07 20.87 7.16
C ASN A 238 1.31 20.23 7.35
N GLU A 239 1.71 19.95 8.61
CA GLU A 239 2.96 19.25 8.90
C GLU A 239 2.98 17.84 8.30
N LYS A 240 1.88 17.11 8.40
CA LYS A 240 1.74 15.78 7.78
C LYS A 240 1.85 15.86 6.26
N LYS A 241 1.18 16.81 5.63
CA LYS A 241 1.27 17.04 4.17
C LYS A 241 2.69 17.38 3.73
N GLU A 242 3.37 18.25 4.46
CA GLU A 242 4.76 18.62 4.17
C GLU A 242 5.71 17.42 4.37
N TRP A 243 5.48 16.61 5.40
CA TRP A 243 6.26 15.41 5.62
C TRP A 243 6.14 14.41 4.46
N PHE A 244 4.93 14.21 3.95
CA PHE A 244 4.70 13.33 2.80
C PHE A 244 5.35 13.85 1.52
N ARG A 245 5.39 15.17 1.32
CA ARG A 245 6.14 15.77 0.20
C ARG A 245 7.63 15.46 0.28
N LYS A 246 8.24 15.59 1.46
CA LYS A 246 9.66 15.24 1.67
C LYS A 246 9.93 13.76 1.43
N LEU A 247 9.05 12.87 1.85
CA LEU A 247 9.15 11.45 1.55
C LEU A 247 9.10 11.18 0.04
N ALA A 248 8.21 11.86 -0.67
CA ALA A 248 8.10 11.75 -2.11
C ALA A 248 9.32 12.33 -2.83
N GLU A 249 9.86 13.48 -2.41
CA GLU A 249 11.12 14.05 -2.90
C GLU A 249 12.31 13.11 -2.68
N ALA A 250 12.29 12.33 -1.61
CA ALA A 250 13.30 11.32 -1.33
C ALA A 250 13.19 10.07 -2.22
N GLY A 251 12.06 9.86 -2.91
CA GLY A 251 11.91 8.76 -3.86
C GLY A 251 10.67 7.88 -3.70
N ILE A 252 9.76 8.18 -2.76
CA ILE A 252 8.51 7.43 -2.58
C ILE A 252 7.49 7.87 -3.62
N ASP A 253 6.82 6.92 -4.28
CA ASP A 253 5.76 7.18 -5.25
C ASP A 253 4.37 7.09 -4.60
N ILE A 254 4.20 6.20 -3.62
CA ILE A 254 2.95 6.02 -2.88
C ILE A 254 3.25 6.01 -1.39
N VAL A 255 2.68 6.98 -0.65
CA VAL A 255 2.66 6.95 0.83
C VAL A 255 1.29 6.48 1.28
N TRP A 256 1.27 5.36 1.98
CA TRP A 256 0.08 4.75 2.54
C TRP A 256 0.20 4.74 4.07
N ALA A 257 -0.53 5.64 4.74
CA ALA A 257 -0.36 5.89 6.15
C ALA A 257 -1.50 5.35 7.03
N HIS A 258 -1.15 5.18 8.32
CA HIS A 258 -1.92 4.48 9.34
C HIS A 258 -1.87 5.20 10.68
N HIS A 259 -2.58 4.70 11.68
CA HIS A 259 -2.66 5.10 13.08
C HIS A 259 -3.91 5.91 13.48
N PRO A 260 -4.49 6.84 12.69
CA PRO A 260 -5.68 7.56 13.15
C PRO A 260 -6.93 6.69 13.37
N HIS A 261 -6.98 5.46 12.85
CA HIS A 261 -8.12 4.54 12.90
C HIS A 261 -9.41 5.08 12.30
N VAL A 262 -9.34 6.21 11.60
CA VAL A 262 -10.44 6.88 10.90
C VAL A 262 -9.98 7.30 9.52
N VAL A 263 -10.89 7.36 8.55
CA VAL A 263 -10.53 7.79 7.20
C VAL A 263 -10.16 9.26 7.19
N GLN A 264 -8.99 9.54 6.62
CA GLN A 264 -8.56 10.88 6.23
C GLN A 264 -8.56 11.00 4.72
N GLU A 265 -8.32 12.20 4.22
CA GLU A 265 -8.25 12.49 2.79
C GLU A 265 -7.07 11.77 2.10
N TRP A 266 -7.07 11.82 0.77
CA TRP A 266 -5.96 11.40 -0.09
C TRP A 266 -5.80 12.40 -1.23
N GLU A 267 -4.63 12.40 -1.85
CA GLU A 267 -4.37 13.25 -3.00
C GLU A 267 -3.40 12.61 -3.99
N ILE A 268 -3.46 13.07 -5.24
CA ILE A 268 -2.39 12.90 -6.23
C ILE A 268 -1.71 14.24 -6.34
N THR A 269 -0.39 14.29 -6.10
CA THR A 269 0.40 15.51 -6.13
C THR A 269 1.59 15.38 -7.08
N GLU A 270 1.99 16.48 -7.71
CA GLU A 270 3.19 16.52 -8.54
C GLU A 270 4.40 16.92 -7.68
N ILE A 271 5.46 16.13 -7.76
CA ILE A 271 6.70 16.31 -7.01
C ILE A 271 7.86 16.40 -8.00
N GLU A 272 8.73 17.38 -7.80
CA GLU A 272 10.00 17.46 -8.51
C GLU A 272 11.07 16.64 -7.78
N ARG A 273 11.77 15.77 -8.52
CA ARG A 273 12.84 14.91 -7.98
C ARG A 273 14.08 15.02 -8.84
N GLU A 274 15.22 14.90 -8.19
CA GLU A 274 16.48 14.60 -8.86
C GLU A 274 16.53 13.10 -9.15
N GLU A 275 16.44 12.72 -10.43
CA GLU A 275 16.69 11.35 -10.88
C GLU A 275 18.08 11.27 -11.52
N LYS A 276 18.94 10.40 -10.98
CA LYS A 276 20.19 10.05 -11.67
C LYS A 276 19.84 9.29 -12.93
N ASN A 277 20.37 9.71 -14.09
CA ASN A 277 20.25 8.97 -15.33
C ASN A 277 20.93 7.59 -15.18
N GLY A 278 20.20 6.59 -14.72
CA GLY A 278 20.61 5.21 -14.66
C GLY A 278 20.04 4.44 -15.84
N PHE A 279 20.94 3.93 -16.71
CA PHE A 279 20.65 2.95 -17.76
C PHE A 279 20.01 3.45 -19.07
N LEU A 280 20.62 4.44 -19.74
CA LEU A 280 20.68 4.48 -21.20
C LEU A 280 22.10 4.80 -21.67
N GLU A 281 23.12 4.07 -21.22
CA GLU A 281 24.46 4.13 -21.79
C GLU A 281 25.00 2.75 -22.13
N GLY A 282 24.68 2.34 -23.32
CA GLY A 282 25.51 1.51 -24.14
C GLY A 282 25.82 2.27 -25.43
N ARG A 283 26.81 3.20 -25.42
CA ARG A 283 27.80 3.47 -26.46
C ARG A 283 28.44 4.85 -26.32
N ASN A 284 29.73 4.80 -25.97
CA ASN A 284 30.87 5.68 -26.41
C ASN A 284 30.64 7.19 -26.59
N ASN A 285 31.33 8.05 -25.85
CA ASN A 285 32.67 8.55 -26.22
C ASN A 285 33.15 9.53 -25.14
N GLY A 286 34.45 9.47 -24.87
CA GLY A 286 35.14 10.21 -23.83
C GLY A 286 34.96 11.71 -23.88
N ALA A 287 35.01 12.25 -22.73
CA ALA A 287 35.33 13.55 -22.19
C ALA A 287 34.32 13.93 -21.11
N GLY A 288 34.83 14.23 -19.93
CA GLY A 288 34.12 14.52 -18.70
C GLY A 288 32.78 15.27 -18.87
N SER A 289 31.69 14.59 -18.64
CA SER A 289 30.39 15.23 -18.47
C SER A 289 30.09 15.35 -16.98
N ILE A 290 29.99 16.55 -16.52
CA ILE A 290 29.37 16.96 -15.26
C ILE A 290 28.02 16.27 -15.19
N ASP A 291 27.81 15.50 -14.13
CA ASP A 291 26.56 14.78 -13.81
C ASP A 291 25.41 15.81 -13.78
N LYS A 292 24.70 15.96 -14.91
CA LYS A 292 23.52 16.82 -14.95
C LYS A 292 22.40 16.07 -14.25
N THR A 293 22.13 16.42 -12.99
CA THR A 293 20.90 16.00 -12.30
C THR A 293 19.72 16.49 -13.13
N ASN A 294 18.99 15.56 -13.73
CA ASN A 294 17.73 15.87 -14.39
C ASN A 294 16.63 15.90 -13.33
N VAL A 295 16.10 17.08 -13.06
CA VAL A 295 14.88 17.23 -12.27
C VAL A 295 13.70 16.74 -13.11
N LYS A 296 13.02 15.70 -12.66
CA LYS A 296 11.80 15.19 -13.28
C LYS A 296 10.60 15.44 -12.39
N LYS A 297 9.49 15.75 -13.05
CA LYS A 297 8.18 15.78 -12.40
C LYS A 297 7.63 14.36 -12.28
N ARG A 298 7.12 14.03 -11.10
CA ARG A 298 6.55 12.74 -10.78
C ARG A 298 5.23 12.91 -10.06
N ARG A 299 4.18 12.26 -10.52
CA ARG A 299 2.92 12.21 -9.79
C ARG A 299 3.00 11.13 -8.71
N CYS A 300 2.67 11.51 -7.48
CA CYS A 300 2.72 10.68 -6.29
C CYS A 300 1.34 10.60 -5.64
N VAL A 301 1.05 9.46 -5.01
CA VAL A 301 -0.21 9.23 -4.29
C VAL A 301 0.05 9.34 -2.78
N PHE A 302 -0.71 10.18 -2.10
CA PHE A 302 -0.72 10.27 -0.64
C PHE A 302 -2.07 9.82 -0.10
N MET A 303 -2.07 8.78 0.71
CA MET A 303 -3.21 8.26 1.46
C MET A 303 -2.93 8.50 2.93
N TYR A 304 -3.58 9.50 3.51
CA TYR A 304 -3.27 9.97 4.86
C TYR A 304 -3.77 9.03 5.96
N SER A 305 -4.91 8.36 5.77
CA SER A 305 -5.38 7.21 6.53
C SER A 305 -6.59 6.57 5.85
N MET A 306 -6.62 5.25 5.80
CA MET A 306 -7.78 4.51 5.28
C MET A 306 -8.74 4.07 6.39
N GLY A 307 -8.46 4.40 7.66
CA GLY A 307 -9.24 3.95 8.82
C GLY A 307 -8.93 2.51 9.22
N ASN A 308 -9.84 1.85 9.92
CA ASN A 308 -9.71 0.43 10.24
C ASN A 308 -10.35 -0.42 9.14
N PHE A 309 -9.59 -1.35 8.56
CA PHE A 309 -10.21 -2.40 7.76
C PHE A 309 -11.15 -3.24 8.60
N ILE A 310 -10.67 -3.69 9.77
CA ILE A 310 -11.47 -4.38 10.79
C ILE A 310 -10.91 -4.10 12.18
N SER A 311 -11.80 -3.86 13.14
CA SER A 311 -11.47 -3.75 14.56
C SER A 311 -12.70 -4.02 15.41
N GLY A 312 -12.51 -4.19 16.73
CA GLY A 312 -13.59 -4.25 17.72
C GLY A 312 -13.93 -2.89 18.36
N GLN A 313 -13.44 -1.77 17.81
CA GLN A 313 -13.67 -0.45 18.41
C GLN A 313 -15.13 -0.02 18.30
N ARG A 314 -15.78 -0.21 17.14
CA ARG A 314 -17.20 0.09 16.93
C ARG A 314 -18.02 -1.21 16.92
N TRP A 315 -18.33 -1.72 18.11
CA TRP A 315 -19.08 -2.96 18.27
C TRP A 315 -19.99 -2.93 19.51
N GLY A 316 -21.13 -3.61 19.45
CA GLY A 316 -22.05 -3.82 20.57
C GLY A 316 -22.45 -2.51 21.26
N LYS A 317 -22.17 -2.37 22.55
CA LYS A 317 -22.47 -1.15 23.34
C LYS A 317 -21.75 0.12 22.88
N TYR A 318 -20.69 -0.02 22.07
CA TYR A 318 -19.94 1.11 21.54
C TYR A 318 -20.60 1.69 20.28
N ILE A 319 -21.56 1.01 19.66
CA ILE A 319 -22.39 1.58 18.59
C ILE A 319 -23.36 2.60 19.21
N LYS A 320 -23.26 3.84 18.77
CA LYS A 320 -24.11 4.95 19.25
C LYS A 320 -25.18 5.29 18.22
N TYR A 321 -26.24 4.46 18.21
CA TYR A 321 -27.36 4.60 17.26
C TYR A 321 -27.99 6.00 17.29
N GLU A 322 -28.04 6.64 18.47
CA GLU A 322 -28.63 7.96 18.67
C GLU A 322 -27.68 9.10 18.24
N ASN A 323 -26.38 8.83 18.14
CA ASN A 323 -25.36 9.80 17.76
C ASN A 323 -24.37 9.23 16.75
N PRO A 324 -24.82 8.94 15.52
CA PRO A 324 -23.96 8.36 14.48
C PRO A 324 -22.77 9.27 14.09
N GLY A 325 -22.84 10.57 14.33
CA GLY A 325 -21.78 11.53 14.05
C GLY A 325 -20.68 11.64 15.10
N GLN A 326 -20.80 10.92 16.23
CA GLN A 326 -19.77 10.93 17.28
C GLN A 326 -18.43 10.44 16.73
N TYR A 327 -17.32 11.09 17.10
CA TYR A 327 -15.99 10.83 16.54
C TYR A 327 -15.57 9.35 16.55
N PHE A 328 -15.85 8.63 17.65
CA PHE A 328 -15.50 7.21 17.78
C PHE A 328 -16.29 6.29 16.81
N GLN A 329 -17.43 6.75 16.29
CA GLN A 329 -18.20 5.97 15.31
C GLN A 329 -17.49 5.85 13.96
N TYR A 330 -16.54 6.77 13.67
CA TYR A 330 -15.75 6.74 12.45
C TYR A 330 -14.75 5.57 12.41
N THR A 331 -14.40 4.98 13.54
CA THR A 331 -13.46 3.84 13.61
C THR A 331 -14.00 2.56 12.98
N GLY A 332 -15.30 2.50 12.67
CA GLY A 332 -15.89 1.35 12.00
C GLY A 332 -16.09 1.52 10.50
N ASP A 333 -15.79 2.70 9.94
CA ASP A 333 -15.88 2.94 8.50
C ASP A 333 -14.49 3.13 7.92
N SER A 334 -14.29 2.63 6.70
CA SER A 334 -12.99 2.59 6.06
C SER A 334 -13.11 2.66 4.54
N VAL A 335 -11.97 2.72 3.89
CA VAL A 335 -11.86 2.74 2.43
C VAL A 335 -10.88 1.66 1.98
N LEU A 336 -11.27 0.84 1.02
CA LEU A 336 -10.33 0.15 0.14
C LEU A 336 -10.01 1.10 -1.00
N MET A 337 -8.74 1.48 -1.12
CA MET A 337 -8.30 2.36 -2.20
C MET A 337 -7.63 1.55 -3.30
N GLN A 338 -8.27 1.47 -4.46
CA GLN A 338 -7.60 0.93 -5.63
C GLN A 338 -6.80 2.02 -6.34
N VAL A 339 -5.52 1.73 -6.56
CA VAL A 339 -4.58 2.59 -7.30
C VAL A 339 -4.18 1.86 -8.56
N ARG A 340 -4.60 2.36 -9.71
CA ARG A 340 -4.20 1.82 -11.00
C ARG A 340 -3.13 2.70 -11.64
N LEU A 341 -2.03 2.07 -12.01
CA LEU A 341 -0.91 2.67 -12.72
C LEU A 341 -0.75 2.03 -14.10
N THR A 342 -0.21 2.79 -15.03
CA THR A 342 -0.01 2.34 -16.42
C THR A 342 1.42 2.66 -16.88
N LYS A 343 2.05 1.73 -17.58
CA LYS A 343 3.28 1.96 -18.36
C LYS A 343 2.95 1.96 -19.85
N ILE A 344 3.58 2.85 -20.59
CA ILE A 344 3.48 2.93 -22.04
C ILE A 344 4.90 2.83 -22.60
N GLY A 345 5.18 1.79 -23.37
CA GLY A 345 6.52 1.53 -23.87
C GLY A 345 7.56 1.31 -22.75
N GLY A 346 7.15 0.75 -21.62
CA GLY A 346 7.99 0.52 -20.44
C GLY A 346 8.22 1.75 -19.55
N ILE A 347 7.63 2.91 -19.89
CA ILE A 347 7.74 4.15 -19.10
C ILE A 347 6.45 4.37 -18.33
N LEU A 348 6.56 4.67 -17.03
CA LEU A 348 5.41 4.97 -16.18
C LEU A 348 4.69 6.22 -16.71
N SER A 349 3.39 6.08 -16.96
CA SER A 349 2.50 7.17 -17.38
C SER A 349 2.22 8.11 -16.20
N ASP A 350 1.95 9.37 -16.49
CA ASP A 350 1.49 10.34 -15.50
C ASP A 350 0.01 10.13 -15.10
N GLU A 351 -0.70 9.25 -15.80
CA GLU A 351 -2.08 8.91 -15.45
C GLU A 351 -2.12 7.94 -14.27
N ILE A 352 -2.73 8.38 -13.18
CA ILE A 352 -3.01 7.57 -11.99
C ILE A 352 -4.52 7.59 -11.76
N ILE A 353 -5.13 6.41 -11.65
CA ILE A 353 -6.55 6.27 -11.37
C ILE A 353 -6.72 5.79 -9.92
N LEU A 354 -7.45 6.57 -9.12
CA LEU A 354 -7.85 6.22 -7.76
C LEU A 354 -9.33 5.83 -7.74
N THR A 355 -9.65 4.66 -7.22
CA THR A 355 -11.02 4.18 -7.05
C THR A 355 -11.25 3.86 -5.58
N PRO A 356 -11.84 4.78 -4.81
CA PRO A 356 -12.20 4.52 -3.42
C PRO A 356 -13.45 3.65 -3.36
N ILE A 357 -13.41 2.61 -2.54
CA ILE A 357 -14.53 1.69 -2.24
C ILE A 357 -14.81 1.79 -0.75
N LEU A 358 -15.95 2.35 -0.38
CA LEU A 358 -16.35 2.44 1.02
C LEU A 358 -16.63 1.06 1.58
N ILE A 359 -16.12 0.81 2.78
CA ILE A 359 -16.41 -0.39 3.57
C ILE A 359 -16.77 0.01 4.99
N THR A 360 -17.45 -0.87 5.71
CA THR A 360 -17.85 -0.65 7.09
C THR A 360 -17.81 -1.96 7.88
N ALA A 361 -17.42 -1.88 9.14
CA ALA A 361 -17.55 -3.00 10.07
C ALA A 361 -19.03 -3.13 10.52
N TYR A 362 -19.58 -4.33 10.34
CA TYR A 362 -20.95 -4.67 10.70
C TYR A 362 -20.97 -5.98 11.47
N SER A 363 -21.64 -6.01 12.61
CA SER A 363 -21.71 -7.20 13.46
C SER A 363 -23.10 -7.83 13.53
N GLY A 364 -24.16 -7.09 13.24
CA GLY A 364 -25.49 -7.61 13.53
C GLY A 364 -25.56 -8.11 14.99
N ASN A 365 -25.80 -9.40 15.18
CA ASN A 365 -25.77 -10.08 16.46
C ASN A 365 -24.45 -10.85 16.73
N ASP A 366 -23.54 -10.85 15.76
CA ASP A 366 -22.29 -11.62 15.78
C ASP A 366 -21.05 -10.70 15.88
N ALA A 367 -19.87 -11.28 15.72
CA ALA A 367 -18.63 -10.54 15.63
C ALA A 367 -18.59 -9.64 14.38
N PRO A 368 -17.83 -8.53 14.41
CA PRO A 368 -17.71 -7.62 13.29
C PRO A 368 -17.11 -8.28 12.05
N VAL A 369 -17.74 -8.09 10.91
CA VAL A 369 -17.27 -8.46 9.59
C VAL A 369 -17.23 -7.22 8.69
N VAL A 370 -16.41 -7.25 7.65
CA VAL A 370 -16.33 -6.15 6.67
C VAL A 370 -17.48 -6.26 5.68
N LYS A 371 -18.16 -5.16 5.43
CA LYS A 371 -19.19 -5.02 4.41
C LYS A 371 -18.84 -3.93 3.40
N ARG A 372 -19.12 -4.16 2.13
CA ARG A 372 -19.17 -3.06 1.16
C ARG A 372 -20.24 -2.07 1.61
N PHE A 373 -19.84 -0.83 1.81
CA PHE A 373 -20.72 0.18 2.38
C PHE A 373 -21.46 0.90 1.26
N THR A 374 -22.62 0.34 0.88
CA THR A 374 -23.45 0.82 -0.24
C THR A 374 -24.89 1.03 0.21
N LYS A 375 -25.66 1.84 -0.52
CA LYS A 375 -27.09 2.09 -0.23
C LYS A 375 -27.91 0.81 -0.36
N GLU A 376 -27.60 -0.02 -1.35
CA GLU A 376 -28.28 -1.31 -1.58
C GLU A 376 -28.11 -2.24 -0.38
N TRP A 377 -26.90 -2.33 0.20
CA TRP A 377 -26.68 -3.11 1.42
C TRP A 377 -27.45 -2.50 2.61
N ILE A 378 -27.39 -1.16 2.79
CA ILE A 378 -28.10 -0.47 3.88
C ILE A 378 -29.61 -0.76 3.80
N ASP A 379 -30.19 -0.82 2.60
CA ASP A 379 -31.62 -1.11 2.41
C ASP A 379 -32.05 -2.52 2.87
N THR A 380 -31.09 -3.44 3.03
CA THR A 380 -31.36 -4.79 3.55
C THR A 380 -31.42 -4.86 5.08
N LEU A 381 -31.02 -3.79 5.77
CA LEU A 381 -30.89 -3.78 7.23
C LEU A 381 -32.24 -3.53 7.96
N PRO A 382 -32.37 -4.01 9.23
CA PRO A 382 -33.48 -3.61 10.10
C PRO A 382 -33.56 -2.09 10.27
N GLU A 383 -34.75 -1.54 10.42
CA GLU A 383 -35.02 -0.09 10.40
C GLU A 383 -34.11 0.75 11.30
N LYS A 384 -33.84 0.29 12.53
CA LYS A 384 -32.94 0.99 13.47
C LYS A 384 -31.51 1.07 12.94
N GLU A 385 -31.00 -0.02 12.41
CA GLU A 385 -29.64 -0.12 11.86
C GLU A 385 -29.57 0.64 10.52
N LYS A 386 -30.60 0.48 9.66
CA LYS A 386 -30.73 1.20 8.41
C LYS A 386 -30.60 2.71 8.62
N LYS A 387 -31.35 3.28 9.56
CA LYS A 387 -31.28 4.71 9.88
C LYS A 387 -29.87 5.14 10.32
N TYR A 388 -29.21 4.33 11.16
CA TYR A 388 -27.86 4.59 11.63
C TYR A 388 -26.86 4.53 10.48
N PHE A 389 -26.83 3.44 9.72
CA PHE A 389 -25.86 3.26 8.63
C PHE A 389 -26.11 4.22 7.47
N LEU A 390 -27.36 4.59 7.17
CA LEU A 390 -27.64 5.64 6.20
C LEU A 390 -26.97 6.96 6.61
N LYS A 391 -27.09 7.34 7.87
CA LYS A 391 -26.43 8.56 8.38
C LYS A 391 -24.89 8.44 8.36
N ARG A 392 -24.33 7.26 8.67
CA ARG A 392 -22.89 7.01 8.54
C ARG A 392 -22.45 7.10 7.07
N PHE A 393 -23.21 6.52 6.15
CA PHE A 393 -22.91 6.58 4.72
C PHE A 393 -22.89 8.02 4.20
N GLU A 394 -23.87 8.85 4.55
CA GLU A 394 -23.88 10.29 4.20
C GLU A 394 -22.61 11.02 4.67
N LEU A 395 -22.08 10.67 5.86
CA LEU A 395 -20.85 11.25 6.37
C LEU A 395 -19.60 10.79 5.62
N MET A 396 -19.65 9.58 5.07
CA MET A 396 -18.54 8.98 4.31
C MET A 396 -18.62 9.27 2.80
N GLU A 397 -19.80 9.60 2.29
CA GLU A 397 -20.04 9.85 0.86
C GLU A 397 -19.17 10.98 0.28
N LYS A 398 -18.73 11.92 1.13
CA LYS A 398 -17.77 12.99 0.77
C LYS A 398 -16.42 12.48 0.23
N TYR A 399 -16.08 11.23 0.53
CA TYR A 399 -14.86 10.59 0.02
C TYR A 399 -15.06 9.88 -1.32
N LEU A 400 -16.30 9.80 -1.82
CA LEU A 400 -16.59 9.24 -3.14
C LEU A 400 -16.45 10.34 -4.21
N PRO A 401 -15.99 9.99 -5.42
CA PRO A 401 -15.95 10.93 -6.53
C PRO A 401 -17.37 11.37 -6.89
N ILE A 402 -17.57 12.67 -7.17
CA ILE A 402 -18.87 13.26 -7.54
C ILE A 402 -19.43 12.65 -8.85
N ASN A 403 -18.54 12.18 -9.73
CA ASN A 403 -18.88 11.39 -10.91
C ASN A 403 -18.05 10.10 -10.87
N PRO A 404 -18.67 8.92 -10.72
CA PRO A 404 -17.92 7.69 -10.85
C PRO A 404 -17.27 7.68 -12.24
N VAL A 405 -15.94 7.55 -12.28
CA VAL A 405 -15.23 7.30 -13.52
C VAL A 405 -15.90 6.08 -14.14
N LYS A 406 -16.54 6.26 -15.33
CA LYS A 406 -17.12 5.14 -16.04
C LYS A 406 -16.03 4.09 -16.20
N THR A 407 -16.18 2.96 -15.52
CA THR A 407 -15.34 1.79 -15.77
C THR A 407 -15.34 1.56 -17.26
N PRO A 408 -14.19 1.48 -17.92
CA PRO A 408 -14.17 1.07 -19.32
C PRO A 408 -14.85 -0.30 -19.41
N PRO A 409 -15.65 -0.56 -20.45
CA PRO A 409 -16.28 -1.85 -20.63
C PRO A 409 -15.18 -2.92 -20.59
N SER A 410 -15.45 -4.00 -19.85
CA SER A 410 -14.64 -5.21 -19.87
C SER A 410 -14.39 -5.63 -21.32
N LEU A 411 -13.15 -5.61 -21.75
CA LEU A 411 -12.70 -6.21 -22.99
C LEU A 411 -12.64 -7.73 -22.86
#